data_f0d4e4004d054ef3503eb3586641c9bf
#
_entry.id   f0d4e4004d054ef3503eb3586641c9bf
#
_cell.length_a   1.000
_cell.length_b   1.000
_cell.length_c   1.000
_cell.angle_alpha   90.00
_cell.angle_beta   90.00
_cell.angle_gamma   90.00
#
_symmetry.space_group_name_H-M   'P 1'
#
loop_
_entity.id
_entity.type
_entity.pdbx_description
1 polymer ?
#
loop_
_entity_poly.entity_id
_entity_poly.type
_entity_poly.pdbx_seq_one_letter_code
_entity_poly.pdbx_strand_id
1 'polypeptide(L)'
;MCGLRRAQAVNAPSAAPAPDAGSGGLPGPRRQRSIRFRNVTKRFPGVVALDGVTFDVTGGECHALIGENGAGKSTLGKILAGILQPDEGAVHLGDVPVRFATPRDAREAGVAVVHQELLFCPNLSVAENVFLGALPARAGVVDRTVLRDRTAAVLAEVGASIDPDTVVGDLSIAQKQLVQIAAAVAGGSDIIVMDEPTSSISRAEAERLFELLRHLKARGVTVIYVSHRMEELFRVSDRISVLRDGRYVGTVRTAQVGEDDIVRMMVGRAIEAYFPVHTERAPGDELLRVERLRIPGVCTEVSFSLHAGEILGLGGLVGAGRSEIARALFGLMPGASGEFFIEGRRSDIRTPRDAMRRGIGLVPEDRKVQGLVLGMTAAENLTLASVGDLGRSGFIDREAERRVVERYFHALSVRPADPYRIVGTFSGGNQQKVVLARWLARECRILIVDEPTRGIDVAAKAEIHALIDRLASRGTAVLLVSSEMPELINLSTRILVLRGGRVCGELSRAEVTQERLMTLMAGIVVSREGNT
;
A
#
# COMPACT_ATOMS: atom_id res chain seq x y z
N MET A 1 -23.60 12.91 54.36
CA MET A 1 -22.96 14.14 53.89
C MET A 1 -21.90 13.75 52.84
N CYS A 2 -22.26 13.81 51.59
CA CYS A 2 -21.40 13.42 50.50
C CYS A 2 -21.13 14.69 49.67
N GLY A 3 -19.87 15.18 49.70
CA GLY A 3 -19.47 16.42 49.07
C GLY A 3 -19.20 16.19 47.59
N LEU A 4 -20.08 16.65 46.73
CA LEU A 4 -19.89 16.79 45.30
C LEU A 4 -18.89 17.95 45.02
N ARG A 5 -17.67 17.62 44.63
CA ARG A 5 -16.72 18.60 44.05
C ARG A 5 -17.20 18.95 42.65
N ARG A 6 -17.59 20.21 42.46
CA ARG A 6 -17.85 20.81 41.14
C ARG A 6 -16.56 20.81 40.31
N ALA A 7 -16.58 20.16 39.15
CA ALA A 7 -15.58 20.33 38.13
C ALA A 7 -15.66 21.77 37.58
N GLN A 8 -14.55 22.49 37.63
CA GLN A 8 -14.42 23.81 36.99
C GLN A 8 -14.53 23.64 35.50
N ALA A 9 -15.52 24.29 34.90
CA ALA A 9 -15.62 24.44 33.45
C ALA A 9 -14.45 25.30 32.96
N VAL A 10 -13.58 24.72 32.14
CA VAL A 10 -12.57 25.46 31.38
C VAL A 10 -13.34 26.24 30.32
N ASN A 11 -13.25 27.57 30.39
CA ASN A 11 -13.85 28.50 29.43
C ASN A 11 -13.51 28.09 28.00
N ALA A 12 -14.53 27.84 27.19
CA ALA A 12 -14.40 27.75 25.75
C ALA A 12 -13.92 29.10 25.21
N PRO A 13 -12.90 29.17 24.35
CA PRO A 13 -12.54 30.42 23.69
C PRO A 13 -13.72 30.88 22.83
N SER A 14 -14.02 32.18 22.92
CA SER A 14 -15.02 32.90 22.12
C SER A 14 -14.96 32.47 20.66
N ALA A 15 -16.12 32.07 20.11
CA ALA A 15 -16.26 31.74 18.71
C ALA A 15 -15.70 32.86 17.84
N ALA A 16 -14.77 32.52 16.96
CA ALA A 16 -14.34 33.44 15.90
C ALA A 16 -15.56 33.76 15.03
N PRO A 17 -15.71 35.02 14.58
CA PRO A 17 -16.84 35.40 13.76
C PRO A 17 -16.90 34.53 12.50
N ALA A 18 -18.10 34.10 12.13
CA ALA A 18 -18.37 33.38 10.90
C ALA A 18 -17.80 34.18 9.72
N PRO A 19 -17.17 33.54 8.71
CA PRO A 19 -16.63 34.25 7.58
C PRO A 19 -17.75 35.00 6.86
N ASP A 20 -17.51 36.29 6.64
CA ASP A 20 -18.41 37.25 6.03
C ASP A 20 -18.88 36.71 4.68
N ALA A 21 -20.20 36.58 4.51
CA ALA A 21 -20.86 36.01 3.31
C ALA A 21 -20.82 36.97 2.11
N GLY A 22 -19.90 37.94 2.06
CA GLY A 22 -19.99 39.11 1.19
C GLY A 22 -18.81 39.45 0.28
N SER A 23 -17.76 38.63 0.13
CA SER A 23 -16.73 38.94 -0.87
C SER A 23 -16.32 37.71 -1.64
N GLY A 24 -16.56 37.70 -2.96
CA GLY A 24 -16.16 36.63 -3.90
C GLY A 24 -14.69 36.57 -4.22
N GLY A 25 -13.79 36.83 -3.23
CA GLY A 25 -12.36 36.73 -3.34
C GLY A 25 -11.87 35.46 -2.65
N LEU A 26 -10.92 34.75 -3.26
CA LEU A 26 -10.15 33.69 -2.64
C LEU A 26 -9.59 34.15 -1.29
N PRO A 27 -9.57 33.33 -0.24
CA PRO A 27 -9.01 33.70 1.05
C PRO A 27 -7.57 34.21 0.88
N GLY A 28 -7.25 35.32 1.55
CA GLY A 28 -5.90 35.93 1.57
C GLY A 28 -4.81 34.96 2.06
N PRO A 29 -3.55 35.40 2.20
CA PRO A 29 -2.46 34.54 2.61
C PRO A 29 -2.83 33.81 3.91
N ARG A 30 -2.76 32.47 3.85
CA ARG A 30 -3.15 31.58 4.94
C ARG A 30 -2.16 31.69 6.10
N ARG A 31 -2.62 31.53 7.32
CA ARG A 31 -1.74 31.54 8.50
C ARG A 31 -0.95 30.25 8.51
N GLN A 32 0.39 30.38 8.51
CA GLN A 32 1.29 29.25 8.72
C GLN A 32 1.12 28.75 10.16
N ARG A 33 0.33 27.69 10.35
CA ARG A 33 0.10 27.11 11.68
C ARG A 33 0.98 25.89 11.89
N SER A 34 1.78 25.91 12.96
CA SER A 34 2.52 24.74 13.42
C SER A 34 1.60 23.79 14.20
N ILE A 35 1.98 22.52 14.23
CA ILE A 35 1.29 21.49 15.02
C ILE A 35 2.30 20.92 16.00
N ARG A 36 1.90 20.74 17.26
CA ARG A 36 2.74 20.09 18.29
C ARG A 36 1.95 18.97 18.93
N PHE A 37 2.50 17.78 18.88
CA PHE A 37 2.03 16.65 19.65
C PHE A 37 2.83 16.55 20.94
N ARG A 38 2.16 16.40 22.08
CA ARG A 38 2.78 16.35 23.41
C ARG A 38 2.28 15.16 24.18
N ASN A 39 3.10 14.12 24.32
CA ASN A 39 2.83 12.87 25.03
C ASN A 39 1.50 12.22 24.64
N VAL A 40 1.17 12.25 23.34
CA VAL A 40 -0.10 11.74 22.82
C VAL A 40 -0.13 10.23 22.93
N THR A 41 -1.07 9.72 23.72
CA THR A 41 -1.30 8.28 23.92
C THR A 41 -2.71 7.90 23.49
N LYS A 42 -2.85 6.78 22.79
CA LYS A 42 -4.14 6.21 22.40
C LYS A 42 -4.16 4.70 22.58
N ARG A 43 -5.13 4.20 23.33
CA ARG A 43 -5.34 2.78 23.60
C ARG A 43 -6.64 2.29 22.97
N PHE A 44 -6.61 1.10 22.42
CA PHE A 44 -7.79 0.34 22.02
C PHE A 44 -7.81 -0.99 22.78
N PRO A 45 -8.94 -1.71 22.86
CA PRO A 45 -8.98 -3.01 23.53
C PRO A 45 -7.86 -3.94 23.03
N GLY A 46 -6.91 -4.26 23.90
CA GLY A 46 -5.78 -5.16 23.62
C GLY A 46 -4.60 -4.54 22.86
N VAL A 47 -4.64 -3.24 22.47
CA VAL A 47 -3.57 -2.60 21.70
C VAL A 47 -3.31 -1.17 22.15
N VAL A 48 -2.05 -0.81 22.36
CA VAL A 48 -1.61 0.59 22.50
C VAL A 48 -1.20 1.09 21.12
N ALA A 49 -2.04 1.91 20.50
CA ALA A 49 -1.82 2.41 19.14
C ALA A 49 -0.87 3.61 19.09
N LEU A 50 -0.84 4.43 20.15
CA LEU A 50 0.12 5.52 20.35
C LEU A 50 0.55 5.51 21.80
N ASP A 51 1.85 5.67 22.06
CA ASP A 51 2.45 5.64 23.39
C ASP A 51 3.40 6.82 23.57
N GLY A 52 2.90 7.91 24.16
CA GLY A 52 3.66 9.10 24.51
C GLY A 52 4.26 9.87 23.33
N VAL A 53 3.60 9.90 22.18
CA VAL A 53 4.11 10.52 20.96
C VAL A 53 4.28 12.02 21.12
N THR A 54 5.52 12.50 20.88
CA THR A 54 5.90 13.93 21.02
C THR A 54 6.77 14.35 19.85
N PHE A 55 6.29 15.26 18.99
CA PHE A 55 7.06 15.92 17.94
C PHE A 55 6.33 17.17 17.42
N ASP A 56 7.04 17.96 16.60
CA ASP A 56 6.56 19.23 16.08
C ASP A 56 6.56 19.22 14.55
N VAL A 57 5.50 19.81 13.96
CA VAL A 57 5.37 20.11 12.54
C VAL A 57 5.42 21.63 12.38
N THR A 58 6.30 22.11 11.50
CA THR A 58 6.45 23.56 11.26
C THR A 58 5.31 24.05 10.36
N GLY A 59 4.82 25.25 10.62
CA GLY A 59 3.79 25.85 9.77
C GLY A 59 4.28 26.09 8.34
N GLY A 60 3.46 25.70 7.34
CA GLY A 60 3.77 25.88 5.93
C GLY A 60 4.73 24.85 5.33
N GLU A 61 5.12 23.80 6.07
CA GLU A 61 5.91 22.69 5.54
C GLU A 61 5.02 21.54 5.05
N CYS A 62 5.55 20.72 4.15
CA CYS A 62 5.05 19.38 3.90
C CYS A 62 5.82 18.41 4.79
N HIS A 63 5.16 17.92 5.83
CA HIS A 63 5.75 17.03 6.83
C HIS A 63 5.31 15.59 6.57
N ALA A 64 6.25 14.73 6.22
CA ALA A 64 5.95 13.30 6.07
C ALA A 64 5.85 12.60 7.42
N LEU A 65 4.85 11.74 7.55
CA LEU A 65 4.70 10.83 8.68
C LEU A 65 4.78 9.40 8.17
N ILE A 66 5.86 8.71 8.54
CA ILE A 66 6.15 7.36 8.08
C ILE A 66 6.27 6.38 9.25
N GLY A 67 6.10 5.10 8.95
CA GLY A 67 6.21 3.99 9.89
C GLY A 67 5.53 2.76 9.32
N GLU A 68 5.69 1.62 9.94
CA GLU A 68 5.04 0.37 9.54
C GLU A 68 3.50 0.43 9.66
N ASN A 69 2.81 -0.54 9.06
CA ASN A 69 1.37 -0.68 9.27
C ASN A 69 1.11 -1.00 10.74
N GLY A 70 0.20 -0.24 11.36
CA GLY A 70 -0.03 -0.34 12.80
C GLY A 70 0.87 0.56 13.66
N ALA A 71 1.85 1.28 13.10
CA ALA A 71 2.71 2.21 13.86
C ALA A 71 2.00 3.44 14.44
N GLY A 72 0.70 3.62 14.18
CA GLY A 72 -0.10 4.70 14.76
C GLY A 72 -0.31 5.92 13.86
N LYS A 73 0.20 5.93 12.62
CA LYS A 73 0.11 7.07 11.69
C LYS A 73 -1.32 7.56 11.47
N SER A 74 -2.20 6.68 11.00
CA SER A 74 -3.62 7.00 10.76
C SER A 74 -4.37 7.29 12.06
N THR A 75 -3.95 6.71 13.20
CA THR A 75 -4.50 7.05 14.51
C THR A 75 -4.18 8.49 14.88
N LEU A 76 -2.96 8.94 14.65
CA LEU A 76 -2.55 10.32 14.89
C LEU A 76 -3.30 11.30 13.97
N GLY A 77 -3.43 10.95 12.68
CA GLY A 77 -4.25 11.71 11.72
C GLY A 77 -5.72 11.82 12.16
N LYS A 78 -6.33 10.72 12.63
CA LYS A 78 -7.70 10.69 13.16
C LYS A 78 -7.88 11.52 14.43
N ILE A 79 -6.86 11.61 15.28
CA ILE A 79 -6.87 12.49 16.47
C ILE A 79 -6.88 13.95 16.01
N LEU A 80 -6.01 14.34 15.09
CA LEU A 80 -5.95 15.69 14.55
C LEU A 80 -7.24 16.06 13.79
N ALA A 81 -7.90 15.07 13.19
CA ALA A 81 -9.19 15.21 12.49
C ALA A 81 -10.41 15.32 13.44
N GLY A 82 -10.24 15.15 14.74
CA GLY A 82 -11.37 15.09 15.69
C GLY A 82 -12.25 13.84 15.58
N ILE A 83 -11.79 12.80 14.87
CA ILE A 83 -12.47 11.49 14.78
C ILE A 83 -12.20 10.65 16.02
N LEU A 84 -10.99 10.77 16.57
CA LEU A 84 -10.57 10.11 17.81
C LEU A 84 -10.08 11.16 18.80
N GLN A 85 -10.22 10.86 20.10
CA GLN A 85 -9.62 11.65 21.15
C GLN A 85 -8.41 10.91 21.73
N PRO A 86 -7.31 11.62 22.08
CA PRO A 86 -6.24 11.00 22.82
C PRO A 86 -6.72 10.64 24.22
N ASP A 87 -6.19 9.54 24.77
CA ASP A 87 -6.46 9.13 26.14
C ASP A 87 -5.58 9.93 27.12
N GLU A 88 -4.33 10.27 26.69
CA GLU A 88 -3.39 11.10 27.43
C GLU A 88 -2.67 12.06 26.45
N GLY A 89 -2.14 13.14 27.01
CA GLY A 89 -1.41 14.15 26.25
C GLY A 89 -2.30 15.18 25.56
N ALA A 90 -1.72 16.01 24.72
CA ALA A 90 -2.40 17.10 24.03
C ALA A 90 -1.85 17.37 22.64
N VAL A 91 -2.71 17.89 21.75
CA VAL A 91 -2.34 18.47 20.46
C VAL A 91 -2.43 19.99 20.57
N HIS A 92 -1.48 20.70 19.98
CA HIS A 92 -1.50 22.16 19.93
C HIS A 92 -1.49 22.62 18.48
N LEU A 93 -2.27 23.64 18.18
CA LEU A 93 -2.19 24.41 16.93
C LEU A 93 -1.57 25.78 17.22
N GLY A 94 -0.34 25.94 16.78
CA GLY A 94 0.52 27.04 17.30
C GLY A 94 0.81 26.82 18.78
N ASP A 95 0.49 27.83 19.60
CA ASP A 95 0.66 27.75 21.07
C ASP A 95 -0.62 27.34 21.81
N VAL A 96 -1.73 27.14 21.09
CA VAL A 96 -3.05 26.87 21.68
C VAL A 96 -3.29 25.35 21.74
N PRO A 97 -3.50 24.76 22.93
CA PRO A 97 -3.92 23.37 23.05
C PRO A 97 -5.33 23.22 22.48
N VAL A 98 -5.53 22.17 21.69
CA VAL A 98 -6.82 21.87 21.06
C VAL A 98 -7.29 20.46 21.45
N ARG A 99 -8.60 20.34 21.59
CA ARG A 99 -9.27 19.06 21.78
C ARG A 99 -10.57 19.06 20.99
N PHE A 100 -10.57 18.35 19.89
CA PHE A 100 -11.72 18.28 19.00
C PHE A 100 -12.67 17.17 19.44
N ALA A 101 -13.91 17.52 19.76
CA ALA A 101 -14.93 16.53 20.09
C ALA A 101 -15.51 15.86 18.85
N THR A 102 -15.51 16.59 17.72
CA THR A 102 -16.07 16.16 16.43
C THR A 102 -15.16 16.59 15.27
N PRO A 103 -15.26 15.94 14.10
CA PRO A 103 -14.59 16.39 12.88
C PRO A 103 -14.97 17.80 12.43
N ARG A 104 -16.16 18.25 12.83
CA ARG A 104 -16.61 19.62 12.57
C ARG A 104 -15.77 20.65 13.32
N ASP A 105 -15.47 20.38 14.60
CA ASP A 105 -14.63 21.26 15.42
C ASP A 105 -13.22 21.39 14.82
N ALA A 106 -12.66 20.27 14.32
CA ALA A 106 -11.36 20.29 13.65
C ALA A 106 -11.40 21.13 12.37
N ARG A 107 -12.47 21.01 11.57
CA ARG A 107 -12.65 21.80 10.35
C ARG A 107 -12.80 23.29 10.66
N GLU A 108 -13.59 23.65 11.66
CA GLU A 108 -13.76 25.04 12.11
C GLU A 108 -12.44 25.62 12.66
N ALA A 109 -11.57 24.77 13.20
CA ALA A 109 -10.22 25.15 13.60
C ALA A 109 -9.19 25.20 12.45
N GLY A 110 -9.61 24.93 11.21
CA GLY A 110 -8.77 24.98 10.01
C GLY A 110 -8.00 23.70 9.72
N VAL A 111 -8.46 22.55 10.21
CA VAL A 111 -7.87 21.23 9.90
C VAL A 111 -8.79 20.44 8.96
N ALA A 112 -8.26 20.00 7.83
CA ALA A 112 -8.96 19.10 6.91
C ALA A 112 -8.21 17.77 6.77
N VAL A 113 -8.95 16.73 6.39
CA VAL A 113 -8.39 15.39 6.15
C VAL A 113 -8.83 14.87 4.79
N VAL A 114 -7.86 14.41 4.03
CA VAL A 114 -8.04 13.63 2.81
C VAL A 114 -7.85 12.18 3.21
N HIS A 115 -8.93 11.42 3.25
CA HIS A 115 -8.94 10.03 3.69
C HIS A 115 -8.45 9.09 2.59
N GLN A 116 -7.90 7.95 2.97
CA GLN A 116 -7.53 6.87 2.06
C GLN A 116 -8.77 6.30 1.34
N GLU A 117 -9.90 6.18 2.04
CA GLU A 117 -11.17 5.79 1.45
C GLU A 117 -11.90 7.02 0.89
N LEU A 118 -12.42 6.91 -0.33
CA LEU A 118 -13.16 7.97 -1.01
C LEU A 118 -14.58 8.03 -0.49
N LEU A 119 -14.80 8.86 0.51
CA LEU A 119 -16.10 9.02 1.17
C LEU A 119 -16.89 10.15 0.49
N PHE A 120 -17.82 9.78 -0.39
CA PHE A 120 -18.69 10.70 -1.12
C PHE A 120 -20.15 10.27 -1.06
N CYS A 121 -21.05 11.23 -1.29
CA CYS A 121 -22.42 10.97 -1.68
C CYS A 121 -22.46 10.76 -3.20
N PRO A 122 -22.49 9.50 -3.70
CA PRO A 122 -22.25 9.21 -5.12
C PRO A 122 -23.36 9.74 -6.04
N ASN A 123 -24.54 10.00 -5.51
CA ASN A 123 -25.72 10.53 -6.21
C ASN A 123 -25.80 12.07 -6.25
N LEU A 124 -24.86 12.76 -5.58
CA LEU A 124 -24.79 14.21 -5.59
C LEU A 124 -23.74 14.70 -6.58
N SER A 125 -23.86 15.96 -7.00
CA SER A 125 -22.88 16.61 -7.87
C SER A 125 -21.53 16.83 -7.15
N VAL A 126 -20.50 17.11 -7.93
CA VAL A 126 -19.18 17.54 -7.42
C VAL A 126 -19.33 18.76 -6.53
N ALA A 127 -20.11 19.75 -6.97
CA ALA A 127 -20.33 20.98 -6.21
C ALA A 127 -20.99 20.72 -4.85
N GLU A 128 -21.99 19.86 -4.81
CA GLU A 128 -22.66 19.49 -3.57
C GLU A 128 -21.74 18.69 -2.63
N ASN A 129 -20.89 17.82 -3.17
CA ASN A 129 -19.92 17.07 -2.37
C ASN A 129 -18.80 17.96 -1.82
N VAL A 130 -18.24 18.89 -2.63
CA VAL A 130 -17.17 19.80 -2.21
C VAL A 130 -17.61 20.69 -1.03
N PHE A 131 -18.85 21.19 -1.06
CA PHE A 131 -19.39 22.04 -0.01
C PHE A 131 -20.37 21.32 0.93
N LEU A 132 -20.32 19.99 1.01
CA LEU A 132 -21.20 19.22 1.88
C LEU A 132 -21.09 19.66 3.35
N GLY A 133 -22.23 20.06 3.92
CA GLY A 133 -22.31 20.62 5.28
C GLY A 133 -22.00 22.13 5.38
N ALA A 134 -21.68 22.81 4.26
CA ALA A 134 -21.47 24.26 4.17
C ALA A 134 -21.99 24.84 2.84
N LEU A 135 -23.13 24.33 2.36
CA LEU A 135 -23.74 24.76 1.12
C LEU A 135 -24.11 26.25 1.21
N PRO A 136 -23.73 27.08 0.21
CA PRO A 136 -24.15 28.49 0.17
C PRO A 136 -25.66 28.54 0.03
N ALA A 137 -26.31 29.19 0.98
CA ALA A 137 -27.76 29.32 0.99
C ALA A 137 -28.18 30.78 1.24
N ARG A 138 -29.26 31.22 0.58
CA ARG A 138 -29.88 32.50 0.80
C ARG A 138 -31.35 32.28 1.18
N ALA A 139 -31.75 32.81 2.31
CA ALA A 139 -33.10 32.62 2.85
C ALA A 139 -33.54 31.13 2.96
N GLY A 140 -32.59 30.21 3.30
CA GLY A 140 -32.85 28.77 3.44
C GLY A 140 -32.86 27.98 2.12
N VAL A 141 -32.66 28.64 0.97
CA VAL A 141 -32.56 27.99 -0.35
C VAL A 141 -31.12 28.02 -0.82
N VAL A 142 -30.63 26.88 -1.32
CA VAL A 142 -29.25 26.76 -1.84
C VAL A 142 -29.09 27.65 -3.08
N ASP A 143 -28.09 28.53 -3.06
CA ASP A 143 -27.69 29.34 -4.21
C ASP A 143 -26.78 28.52 -5.14
N ARG A 144 -27.39 27.89 -6.13
CA ARG A 144 -26.70 26.99 -7.07
C ARG A 144 -25.67 27.71 -7.93
N THR A 145 -25.87 28.96 -8.25
CA THR A 145 -24.91 29.75 -9.04
C THR A 145 -23.66 29.99 -8.25
N VAL A 146 -23.79 30.50 -7.02
CA VAL A 146 -22.63 30.69 -6.10
C VAL A 146 -21.93 29.38 -5.80
N LEU A 147 -22.69 28.28 -5.60
CA LEU A 147 -22.14 26.97 -5.36
C LEU A 147 -21.26 26.49 -6.53
N ARG A 148 -21.76 26.60 -7.75
CA ARG A 148 -21.07 26.23 -8.98
C ARG A 148 -19.80 27.05 -9.20
N ASP A 149 -19.91 28.38 -9.10
CA ASP A 149 -18.80 29.30 -9.35
C ASP A 149 -17.67 29.09 -8.33
N ARG A 150 -18.00 28.93 -7.05
CA ARG A 150 -17.01 28.60 -5.99
C ARG A 150 -16.36 27.26 -6.24
N THR A 151 -17.12 26.24 -6.64
CA THR A 151 -16.59 24.92 -6.94
C THR A 151 -15.66 24.97 -8.15
N ALA A 152 -16.02 25.66 -9.22
CA ALA A 152 -15.18 25.83 -10.39
C ALA A 152 -13.84 26.50 -10.04
N ALA A 153 -13.87 27.53 -9.19
CA ALA A 153 -12.65 28.20 -8.71
C ALA A 153 -11.74 27.27 -7.93
N VAL A 154 -12.28 26.47 -7.01
CA VAL A 154 -11.51 25.52 -6.22
C VAL A 154 -10.98 24.36 -7.08
N LEU A 155 -11.76 23.85 -8.01
CA LEU A 155 -11.33 22.82 -8.96
C LEU A 155 -10.17 23.32 -9.84
N ALA A 156 -10.24 24.57 -10.30
CA ALA A 156 -9.15 25.21 -11.03
C ALA A 156 -7.89 25.35 -10.17
N GLU A 157 -8.04 25.70 -8.88
CA GLU A 157 -6.93 25.79 -7.93
C GLU A 157 -6.20 24.45 -7.74
N VAL A 158 -6.95 23.33 -7.70
CA VAL A 158 -6.35 21.99 -7.59
C VAL A 158 -5.97 21.38 -8.95
N GLY A 159 -6.08 22.15 -10.04
CA GLY A 159 -5.75 21.69 -11.40
C GLY A 159 -6.68 20.62 -11.96
N ALA A 160 -7.92 20.56 -11.45
CA ALA A 160 -8.92 19.58 -11.88
C ALA A 160 -9.86 20.18 -12.95
N SER A 161 -9.84 19.60 -14.14
CA SER A 161 -10.78 19.91 -15.23
C SER A 161 -12.02 19.02 -15.10
N ILE A 162 -12.87 19.32 -14.11
CA ILE A 162 -14.11 18.59 -13.82
C ILE A 162 -15.26 19.59 -13.79
N ASP A 163 -16.38 19.26 -14.44
CA ASP A 163 -17.58 20.10 -14.37
C ASP A 163 -18.21 19.99 -12.96
N PRO A 164 -18.45 21.10 -12.25
CA PRO A 164 -19.09 21.12 -10.94
C PRO A 164 -20.43 20.38 -10.86
N ASP A 165 -21.18 20.32 -11.96
CA ASP A 165 -22.49 19.68 -12.01
C ASP A 165 -22.42 18.16 -12.27
N THR A 166 -21.23 17.61 -12.56
CA THR A 166 -21.05 16.17 -12.77
C THR A 166 -21.39 15.39 -11.49
N VAL A 167 -22.12 14.29 -11.62
CA VAL A 167 -22.42 13.38 -10.52
C VAL A 167 -21.15 12.64 -10.11
N VAL A 168 -20.83 12.65 -8.81
CA VAL A 168 -19.57 12.04 -8.32
C VAL A 168 -19.50 10.55 -8.61
N GLY A 169 -20.64 9.85 -8.67
CA GLY A 169 -20.70 8.44 -9.04
C GLY A 169 -20.01 8.12 -10.35
N ASP A 170 -20.12 9.02 -11.34
CA ASP A 170 -19.61 8.84 -12.72
C ASP A 170 -18.12 9.16 -12.88
N LEU A 171 -17.48 9.72 -11.86
CA LEU A 171 -16.08 10.10 -11.90
C LEU A 171 -15.16 8.88 -11.78
N SER A 172 -14.00 8.95 -12.43
CA SER A 172 -12.90 8.02 -12.18
C SER A 172 -12.36 8.15 -10.74
N ILE A 173 -11.66 7.14 -10.27
CA ILE A 173 -11.03 7.15 -8.92
C ILE A 173 -10.12 8.35 -8.75
N ALA A 174 -9.31 8.67 -9.76
CA ALA A 174 -8.41 9.82 -9.73
C ALA A 174 -9.14 11.16 -9.68
N GLN A 175 -10.22 11.31 -10.44
CA GLN A 175 -11.06 12.51 -10.37
C GLN A 175 -11.71 12.65 -8.99
N LYS A 176 -12.21 11.56 -8.41
CA LYS A 176 -12.73 11.54 -7.03
C LYS A 176 -11.67 12.01 -6.03
N GLN A 177 -10.41 11.56 -6.19
CA GLN A 177 -9.30 12.01 -5.34
C GLN A 177 -9.10 13.53 -5.42
N LEU A 178 -9.10 14.10 -6.63
CA LEU A 178 -9.00 15.56 -6.82
C LEU A 178 -10.18 16.30 -6.20
N VAL A 179 -11.41 15.77 -6.31
CA VAL A 179 -12.61 16.35 -5.66
C VAL A 179 -12.48 16.33 -4.14
N GLN A 180 -11.93 15.27 -3.55
CA GLN A 180 -11.69 15.17 -2.10
C GLN A 180 -10.68 16.23 -1.63
N ILE A 181 -9.62 16.45 -2.39
CA ILE A 181 -8.64 17.50 -2.11
C ILE A 181 -9.27 18.88 -2.30
N ALA A 182 -10.07 19.07 -3.35
CA ALA A 182 -10.82 20.31 -3.56
C ALA A 182 -11.74 20.64 -2.37
N ALA A 183 -12.43 19.64 -1.82
CA ALA A 183 -13.26 19.82 -0.62
C ALA A 183 -12.44 20.26 0.61
N ALA A 184 -11.23 19.70 0.80
CA ALA A 184 -10.33 20.11 1.86
C ALA A 184 -9.82 21.56 1.68
N VAL A 185 -9.54 21.96 0.44
CA VAL A 185 -9.09 23.33 0.09
C VAL A 185 -10.25 24.33 0.18
N ALA A 186 -11.45 23.97 -0.27
CA ALA A 186 -12.66 24.82 -0.24
C ALA A 186 -13.03 25.27 1.17
N GLY A 187 -12.77 24.43 2.17
CA GLY A 187 -12.97 24.74 3.58
C GLY A 187 -12.04 25.81 4.14
N GLY A 188 -11.08 26.34 3.36
CA GLY A 188 -10.14 27.36 3.84
C GLY A 188 -9.12 26.83 4.86
N SER A 189 -8.85 25.52 4.87
CA SER A 189 -8.03 24.87 5.88
C SER A 189 -6.56 25.29 5.81
N ASP A 190 -5.98 25.63 6.98
CA ASP A 190 -4.57 25.96 7.13
C ASP A 190 -3.70 24.69 7.24
N ILE A 191 -4.31 23.58 7.64
CA ILE A 191 -3.66 22.28 7.85
C ILE A 191 -4.44 21.21 7.06
N ILE A 192 -3.72 20.43 6.25
CA ILE A 192 -4.31 19.31 5.50
C ILE A 192 -3.55 18.03 5.85
N VAL A 193 -4.26 17.03 6.35
CA VAL A 193 -3.72 15.67 6.56
C VAL A 193 -4.10 14.82 5.34
N MET A 194 -3.14 14.22 4.71
CA MET A 194 -3.33 13.31 3.57
C MET A 194 -2.89 11.90 3.94
N ASP A 195 -3.83 10.98 4.01
CA ASP A 195 -3.56 9.57 4.37
C ASP A 195 -3.53 8.70 3.10
N GLU A 196 -2.33 8.34 2.66
CA GLU A 196 -2.03 7.53 1.46
C GLU A 196 -2.72 8.02 0.17
N PRO A 197 -2.60 9.30 -0.20
CA PRO A 197 -3.40 9.89 -1.27
C PRO A 197 -3.09 9.35 -2.67
N THR A 198 -2.00 8.61 -2.85
CA THR A 198 -1.57 8.04 -4.13
C THR A 198 -1.86 6.54 -4.27
N SER A 199 -2.47 5.91 -3.27
CA SER A 199 -2.69 4.46 -3.24
C SER A 199 -3.50 3.91 -4.42
N SER A 200 -4.36 4.75 -5.03
CA SER A 200 -5.34 4.34 -6.05
C SER A 200 -5.23 5.13 -7.36
N ILE A 201 -4.14 5.88 -7.57
CA ILE A 201 -3.94 6.72 -8.76
C ILE A 201 -2.69 6.32 -9.55
N SER A 202 -2.67 6.63 -10.83
CA SER A 202 -1.54 6.38 -11.72
C SER A 202 -0.35 7.29 -11.42
N ARG A 203 0.85 6.94 -11.94
CA ARG A 203 2.06 7.75 -11.77
C ARG A 203 1.89 9.19 -12.31
N ALA A 204 1.22 9.35 -13.46
CA ALA A 204 0.98 10.68 -14.04
C ALA A 204 0.05 11.53 -13.17
N GLU A 205 -0.92 10.92 -12.52
CA GLU A 205 -1.84 11.59 -11.59
C GLU A 205 -1.14 11.94 -10.27
N ALA A 206 -0.24 11.07 -9.79
CA ALA A 206 0.60 11.35 -8.63
C ALA A 206 1.51 12.57 -8.86
N GLU A 207 2.08 12.73 -10.07
CA GLU A 207 2.85 13.92 -10.43
C GLU A 207 2.04 15.21 -10.28
N ARG A 208 0.80 15.22 -10.77
CA ARG A 208 -0.10 16.38 -10.63
C ARG A 208 -0.41 16.67 -9.16
N LEU A 209 -0.61 15.63 -8.36
CA LEU A 209 -0.79 15.79 -6.92
C LEU A 209 0.44 16.42 -6.27
N PHE A 210 1.65 16.02 -6.66
CA PHE A 210 2.89 16.60 -6.11
C PHE A 210 3.06 18.07 -6.52
N GLU A 211 2.64 18.45 -7.72
CA GLU A 211 2.58 19.86 -8.14
C GLU A 211 1.60 20.66 -7.28
N LEU A 212 0.42 20.11 -7.04
CA LEU A 212 -0.57 20.71 -6.16
C LEU A 212 -0.05 20.89 -4.73
N LEU A 213 0.62 19.88 -4.17
CA LEU A 213 1.23 19.97 -2.83
C LEU A 213 2.26 21.12 -2.74
N ARG A 214 3.10 21.25 -3.76
CA ARG A 214 4.05 22.39 -3.84
C ARG A 214 3.34 23.74 -3.90
N HIS A 215 2.23 23.82 -4.65
CA HIS A 215 1.42 25.05 -4.70
C HIS A 215 0.74 25.38 -3.37
N LEU A 216 0.15 24.39 -2.70
CA LEU A 216 -0.48 24.57 -1.39
C LEU A 216 0.55 25.02 -0.33
N LYS A 217 1.74 24.40 -0.34
CA LYS A 217 2.86 24.79 0.53
C LYS A 217 3.32 26.22 0.27
N ALA A 218 3.45 26.64 -0.99
CA ALA A 218 3.82 28.01 -1.35
C ALA A 218 2.79 29.05 -0.86
N ARG A 219 1.53 28.64 -0.67
CA ARG A 219 0.47 29.46 -0.06
C ARG A 219 0.41 29.41 1.46
N GLY A 220 1.36 28.74 2.09
CA GLY A 220 1.49 28.65 3.56
C GLY A 220 0.63 27.55 4.21
N VAL A 221 0.03 26.63 3.43
CA VAL A 221 -0.70 25.48 3.98
C VAL A 221 0.30 24.49 4.56
N THR A 222 0.04 24.03 5.78
CA THR A 222 0.80 22.95 6.42
C THR A 222 0.21 21.60 5.99
N VAL A 223 1.02 20.71 5.43
CA VAL A 223 0.58 19.40 4.98
C VAL A 223 1.22 18.31 5.84
N ILE A 224 0.42 17.42 6.40
CA ILE A 224 0.89 16.14 6.96
C ILE A 224 0.64 15.08 5.89
N TYR A 225 1.71 14.53 5.33
CA TYR A 225 1.66 13.55 4.26
C TYR A 225 1.99 12.16 4.81
N VAL A 226 1.00 11.29 4.91
CA VAL A 226 1.16 9.90 5.34
C VAL A 226 1.30 9.02 4.11
N SER A 227 2.43 8.36 3.96
CA SER A 227 2.66 7.37 2.89
C SER A 227 3.65 6.31 3.38
N HIS A 228 3.60 5.14 2.76
CA HIS A 228 4.60 4.09 2.92
C HIS A 228 5.55 4.01 1.71
N ARG A 229 5.36 4.85 0.69
CA ARG A 229 6.18 4.90 -0.53
C ARG A 229 7.32 5.89 -0.36
N MET A 230 8.54 5.38 -0.24
CA MET A 230 9.73 6.20 -0.02
C MET A 230 9.95 7.24 -1.11
N GLU A 231 9.85 6.86 -2.39
CA GLU A 231 10.03 7.77 -3.54
C GLU A 231 9.16 9.02 -3.44
N GLU A 232 7.91 8.88 -2.97
CA GLU A 232 6.97 10.00 -2.81
C GLU A 232 7.42 10.95 -1.70
N LEU A 233 7.85 10.40 -0.56
CA LEU A 233 8.27 11.17 0.61
C LEU A 233 9.47 12.05 0.29
N PHE A 234 10.46 11.51 -0.40
CA PHE A 234 11.65 12.27 -0.81
C PHE A 234 11.35 13.38 -1.82
N ARG A 235 10.24 13.28 -2.54
CA ARG A 235 9.85 14.28 -3.56
C ARG A 235 9.00 15.42 -3.01
N VAL A 236 8.21 15.17 -1.97
CA VAL A 236 7.19 16.14 -1.51
C VAL A 236 7.48 16.74 -0.14
N SER A 237 8.21 16.04 0.74
CA SER A 237 8.36 16.46 2.12
C SER A 237 9.62 17.27 2.38
N ASP A 238 9.54 18.19 3.36
CA ASP A 238 10.65 18.95 3.89
C ASP A 238 11.31 18.19 5.05
N ARG A 239 10.49 17.56 5.88
CA ARG A 239 10.90 16.79 7.05
C ARG A 239 10.09 15.49 7.13
N ILE A 240 10.69 14.47 7.72
CA ILE A 240 10.10 13.14 7.89
C ILE A 240 10.15 12.80 9.37
N SER A 241 8.98 12.53 9.97
CA SER A 241 8.87 11.92 11.30
C SER A 241 8.58 10.44 11.19
N VAL A 242 9.31 9.65 11.95
CA VAL A 242 9.19 8.19 11.96
C VAL A 242 8.46 7.74 13.23
N LEU A 243 7.39 6.95 13.04
CA LEU A 243 6.72 6.22 14.11
C LEU A 243 7.04 4.72 14.00
N ARG A 244 7.27 4.08 15.14
CA ARG A 244 7.46 2.63 15.25
C ARG A 244 6.79 2.11 16.52
N ASP A 245 5.97 1.07 16.38
CA ASP A 245 5.24 0.43 17.48
C ASP A 245 4.47 1.42 18.38
N GLY A 246 3.82 2.41 17.75
CA GLY A 246 3.08 3.47 18.43
C GLY A 246 3.93 4.56 19.07
N ARG A 247 5.26 4.53 18.92
CA ARG A 247 6.20 5.48 19.53
C ARG A 247 6.88 6.35 18.48
N TYR A 248 7.21 7.56 18.87
CA TYR A 248 8.04 8.46 18.06
C TYR A 248 9.51 8.03 18.13
N VAL A 249 10.13 7.89 16.96
CA VAL A 249 11.55 7.52 16.83
C VAL A 249 12.43 8.74 16.61
N GLY A 250 12.03 9.64 15.72
CA GLY A 250 12.79 10.84 15.39
C GLY A 250 12.20 11.60 14.21
N THR A 251 12.67 12.83 14.03
CA THR A 251 12.37 13.69 12.87
C THR A 251 13.67 14.08 12.18
N VAL A 252 13.72 13.92 10.88
CA VAL A 252 14.89 14.26 10.05
C VAL A 252 14.49 15.20 8.91
N ARG A 253 15.46 15.97 8.39
CA ARG A 253 15.25 16.75 7.16
C ARG A 253 15.42 15.84 5.95
N THR A 254 14.47 15.85 5.04
CA THR A 254 14.45 14.99 3.85
C THR A 254 15.72 15.14 3.01
N ALA A 255 16.23 16.36 2.86
CA ALA A 255 17.45 16.63 2.10
C ALA A 255 18.75 16.10 2.72
N GLN A 256 18.73 15.61 3.97
CA GLN A 256 19.91 15.20 4.73
C GLN A 256 20.02 13.69 4.93
N VAL A 257 19.04 12.91 4.46
CA VAL A 257 18.95 11.47 4.70
C VAL A 257 18.67 10.73 3.41
N GLY A 258 19.11 9.47 3.34
CA GLY A 258 18.76 8.53 2.28
C GLY A 258 17.61 7.61 2.68
N GLU A 259 17.13 6.80 1.72
CA GLU A 259 16.09 5.79 1.98
C GLU A 259 16.52 4.82 3.07
N ASP A 260 17.79 4.41 3.05
CA ASP A 260 18.39 3.50 4.02
C ASP A 260 18.30 3.99 5.46
N ASP A 261 18.48 5.30 5.67
CA ASP A 261 18.41 5.90 7.00
C ASP A 261 16.98 5.85 7.54
N ILE A 262 16.01 6.16 6.67
CA ILE A 262 14.59 6.10 7.03
C ILE A 262 14.16 4.67 7.35
N VAL A 263 14.59 3.69 6.54
CA VAL A 263 14.29 2.26 6.79
C VAL A 263 14.91 1.81 8.12
N ARG A 264 16.16 2.21 8.43
CA ARG A 264 16.77 1.91 9.74
C ARG A 264 15.96 2.48 10.89
N MET A 265 15.45 3.70 10.76
CA MET A 265 14.60 4.31 11.79
C MET A 265 13.27 3.56 11.95
N MET A 266 12.66 3.11 10.85
CA MET A 266 11.39 2.38 10.86
C MET A 266 11.52 0.99 11.48
N VAL A 267 12.52 0.22 11.05
CA VAL A 267 12.69 -1.20 11.40
C VAL A 267 13.55 -1.36 12.65
N GLY A 268 14.45 -0.41 12.94
CA GLY A 268 15.38 -0.48 14.06
C GLY A 268 16.55 -1.44 13.85
N ARG A 269 16.75 -1.95 12.63
CA ARG A 269 17.85 -2.83 12.21
C ARG A 269 18.42 -2.36 10.89
N ALA A 270 19.66 -2.73 10.56
CA ALA A 270 20.28 -2.41 9.27
C ALA A 270 19.54 -3.11 8.11
N ILE A 271 19.50 -2.45 6.93
CA ILE A 271 18.85 -2.97 5.70
C ILE A 271 19.43 -4.31 5.25
N GLU A 272 20.69 -4.59 5.56
CA GLU A 272 21.33 -5.90 5.31
C GLU A 272 20.57 -7.07 5.97
N ALA A 273 19.78 -6.79 7.03
CA ALA A 273 18.88 -7.77 7.65
C ALA A 273 17.49 -7.86 6.97
N TYR A 274 17.24 -7.04 5.95
CA TYR A 274 15.94 -6.96 5.26
C TYR A 274 15.79 -8.01 4.17
N PHE A 275 16.89 -8.28 3.47
CA PHE A 275 16.96 -9.38 2.52
C PHE A 275 17.77 -10.52 3.14
N PRO A 276 17.30 -11.77 3.02
CA PRO A 276 18.09 -12.91 3.47
C PRO A 276 19.42 -12.91 2.73
N VAL A 277 20.50 -13.24 3.44
CA VAL A 277 21.78 -13.55 2.79
C VAL A 277 21.55 -14.80 1.96
N HIS A 278 21.32 -14.61 0.66
CA HIS A 278 21.08 -15.71 -0.25
C HIS A 278 22.34 -16.58 -0.34
N THR A 279 22.21 -17.83 0.04
CA THR A 279 23.31 -18.78 -0.13
C THR A 279 23.34 -19.17 -1.60
N GLU A 280 24.41 -18.78 -2.32
CA GLU A 280 24.62 -19.26 -3.68
C GLU A 280 24.66 -20.79 -3.69
N ARG A 281 23.71 -21.36 -4.41
CA ARG A 281 23.65 -22.81 -4.64
C ARG A 281 23.61 -23.06 -6.12
N ALA A 282 24.30 -24.10 -6.55
CA ALA A 282 24.14 -24.58 -7.93
C ALA A 282 22.69 -24.99 -8.12
N PRO A 283 22.05 -24.59 -9.23
CA PRO A 283 20.71 -25.04 -9.56
C PRO A 283 20.65 -26.57 -9.57
N GLY A 284 19.59 -27.12 -8.96
CA GLY A 284 19.33 -28.55 -8.99
C GLY A 284 18.74 -29.01 -10.32
N ASP A 285 17.98 -30.12 -10.30
CA ASP A 285 17.33 -30.68 -11.49
C ASP A 285 16.32 -29.70 -12.09
N GLU A 286 16.14 -29.73 -13.42
CA GLU A 286 15.10 -28.99 -14.12
C GLU A 286 13.71 -29.49 -13.70
N LEU A 287 12.92 -28.63 -13.04
CA LEU A 287 11.56 -28.94 -12.63
C LEU A 287 10.52 -28.46 -13.62
N LEU A 288 10.76 -27.33 -14.29
CA LEU A 288 9.87 -26.76 -15.30
C LEU A 288 10.70 -26.27 -16.49
N ARG A 289 10.27 -26.63 -17.68
CA ARG A 289 10.75 -26.02 -18.92
C ARG A 289 9.55 -25.60 -19.75
N VAL A 290 9.61 -24.34 -20.17
CA VAL A 290 8.59 -23.68 -21.00
C VAL A 290 9.20 -23.38 -22.35
N GLU A 291 8.57 -23.86 -23.42
CA GLU A 291 9.03 -23.60 -24.77
C GLU A 291 7.95 -22.89 -25.59
N ARG A 292 8.32 -21.80 -26.20
CA ARG A 292 7.50 -21.04 -27.16
C ARG A 292 6.13 -20.65 -26.62
N LEU A 293 6.06 -20.24 -25.36
CA LEU A 293 4.81 -19.76 -24.77
C LEU A 293 4.30 -18.53 -25.53
N ARG A 294 3.05 -18.63 -25.98
CA ARG A 294 2.33 -17.55 -26.67
C ARG A 294 1.03 -17.29 -25.92
N ILE A 295 0.76 -16.03 -25.66
CA ILE A 295 -0.48 -15.56 -25.07
C ILE A 295 -1.00 -14.45 -25.97
N PRO A 296 -2.19 -14.60 -26.60
CA PRO A 296 -2.74 -13.61 -27.53
C PRO A 296 -2.79 -12.21 -26.92
N GLY A 297 -2.22 -11.22 -27.61
CA GLY A 297 -2.19 -9.84 -27.16
C GLY A 297 -1.16 -9.52 -26.04
N VAL A 298 -0.45 -10.51 -25.52
CA VAL A 298 0.48 -10.35 -24.39
C VAL A 298 1.90 -10.74 -24.75
N CYS A 299 2.14 -12.01 -25.13
CA CYS A 299 3.47 -12.47 -25.49
C CYS A 299 3.45 -13.39 -26.71
N THR A 300 4.55 -13.36 -27.47
CA THR A 300 4.65 -14.06 -28.76
C THR A 300 5.54 -15.28 -28.74
N GLU A 301 6.55 -15.34 -27.89
CA GLU A 301 7.48 -16.48 -27.87
C GLU A 301 8.39 -16.38 -26.64
N VAL A 302 7.91 -16.85 -25.50
CA VAL A 302 8.68 -16.88 -24.26
C VAL A 302 9.12 -18.30 -23.96
N SER A 303 10.42 -18.51 -23.77
CA SER A 303 11.00 -19.80 -23.39
C SER A 303 11.96 -19.60 -22.22
N PHE A 304 11.90 -20.48 -21.24
CA PHE A 304 12.80 -20.53 -20.10
C PHE A 304 12.72 -21.86 -19.37
N SER A 305 13.69 -22.12 -18.50
CA SER A 305 13.66 -23.25 -17.56
C SER A 305 13.65 -22.74 -16.12
N LEU A 306 13.27 -23.61 -15.19
CA LEU A 306 13.26 -23.34 -13.76
C LEU A 306 13.72 -24.60 -13.02
N HIS A 307 14.69 -24.46 -12.13
CA HIS A 307 15.39 -25.58 -11.48
C HIS A 307 15.05 -25.68 -9.99
N ALA A 308 15.23 -26.84 -9.43
CA ALA A 308 15.07 -27.08 -7.99
C ALA A 308 16.02 -26.17 -7.19
N GLY A 309 15.49 -25.48 -6.19
CA GLY A 309 16.27 -24.57 -5.35
C GLY A 309 16.57 -23.22 -5.97
N GLU A 310 16.05 -22.95 -7.16
CA GLU A 310 16.22 -21.70 -7.88
C GLU A 310 15.10 -20.70 -7.58
N ILE A 311 15.44 -19.41 -7.53
CA ILE A 311 14.50 -18.29 -7.60
C ILE A 311 14.74 -17.57 -8.93
N LEU A 312 13.90 -17.83 -9.92
CA LEU A 312 13.90 -17.13 -11.21
C LEU A 312 13.04 -15.88 -11.11
N GLY A 313 13.66 -14.70 -11.19
CA GLY A 313 12.94 -13.42 -11.26
C GLY A 313 12.42 -13.13 -12.68
N LEU A 314 11.18 -12.70 -12.81
CA LEU A 314 10.66 -12.10 -14.04
C LEU A 314 10.66 -10.59 -13.91
N GLY A 315 11.65 -9.93 -14.54
CA GLY A 315 11.77 -8.47 -14.62
C GLY A 315 11.07 -7.92 -15.87
N GLY A 316 10.57 -6.67 -15.78
CA GLY A 316 9.94 -5.99 -16.92
C GLY A 316 9.12 -4.79 -16.45
N LEU A 317 8.86 -3.84 -17.35
CA LEU A 317 7.97 -2.71 -17.06
C LEU A 317 6.51 -3.18 -16.90
N VAL A 318 5.67 -2.31 -16.34
CA VAL A 318 4.22 -2.56 -16.23
C VAL A 318 3.66 -2.84 -17.63
N GLY A 319 2.89 -3.93 -17.78
CA GLY A 319 2.36 -4.37 -19.07
C GLY A 319 3.33 -5.23 -19.91
N ALA A 320 4.49 -5.62 -19.38
CA ALA A 320 5.42 -6.52 -20.08
C ALA A 320 4.95 -7.98 -20.21
N GLY A 321 3.83 -8.35 -19.56
CA GLY A 321 3.25 -9.70 -19.64
C GLY A 321 3.65 -10.65 -18.51
N ARG A 322 4.28 -10.17 -17.44
CA ARG A 322 4.81 -10.98 -16.32
C ARG A 322 3.72 -11.78 -15.60
N SER A 323 2.69 -11.11 -15.10
CA SER A 323 1.57 -11.75 -14.39
C SER A 323 0.73 -12.64 -15.30
N GLU A 324 0.63 -12.28 -16.57
CA GLU A 324 -0.06 -13.10 -17.56
C GLU A 324 0.70 -14.43 -17.81
N ILE A 325 2.04 -14.40 -17.85
CA ILE A 325 2.87 -15.61 -17.92
C ILE A 325 2.64 -16.46 -16.67
N ALA A 326 2.68 -15.88 -15.47
CA ALA A 326 2.40 -16.58 -14.21
C ALA A 326 1.03 -17.27 -14.23
N ARG A 327 -0.01 -16.57 -14.70
CA ARG A 327 -1.37 -17.11 -14.84
C ARG A 327 -1.46 -18.19 -15.91
N ALA A 328 -0.73 -18.06 -17.03
CA ALA A 328 -0.71 -19.08 -18.08
C ALA A 328 -0.11 -20.40 -17.59
N LEU A 329 0.98 -20.34 -16.83
CA LEU A 329 1.61 -21.50 -16.20
C LEU A 329 0.69 -22.20 -15.20
N PHE A 330 -0.23 -21.47 -14.60
CA PHE A 330 -1.23 -22.02 -13.67
C PHE A 330 -2.54 -22.42 -14.35
N GLY A 331 -2.63 -22.31 -15.68
CA GLY A 331 -3.83 -22.69 -16.45
C GLY A 331 -5.00 -21.72 -16.33
N LEU A 332 -4.72 -20.43 -16.05
CA LEU A 332 -5.73 -19.36 -15.91
C LEU A 332 -5.86 -18.47 -17.16
N MET A 333 -5.08 -18.71 -18.21
CA MET A 333 -5.11 -17.91 -19.44
C MET A 333 -5.68 -18.71 -20.61
N PRO A 334 -6.98 -18.54 -20.95
CA PRO A 334 -7.56 -19.14 -22.13
C PRO A 334 -6.84 -18.66 -23.39
N GLY A 335 -6.54 -19.58 -24.32
CA GLY A 335 -5.84 -19.29 -25.56
C GLY A 335 -4.31 -19.21 -25.44
N ALA A 336 -3.74 -19.35 -24.25
CA ALA A 336 -2.30 -19.56 -24.12
C ALA A 336 -1.90 -20.88 -24.78
N SER A 337 -0.79 -20.87 -25.50
CA SER A 337 -0.23 -22.03 -26.19
C SER A 337 1.28 -22.09 -26.02
N GLY A 338 1.86 -23.26 -26.07
CA GLY A 338 3.27 -23.53 -25.86
C GLY A 338 3.48 -24.96 -25.41
N GLU A 339 4.73 -25.34 -25.18
CA GLU A 339 5.06 -26.67 -24.67
C GLU A 339 5.58 -26.53 -23.23
N PHE A 340 4.98 -27.29 -22.33
CA PHE A 340 5.37 -27.33 -20.93
C PHE A 340 5.96 -28.71 -20.61
N PHE A 341 7.13 -28.72 -20.01
CA PHE A 341 7.76 -29.94 -19.52
C PHE A 341 7.94 -29.82 -18.01
N ILE A 342 7.41 -30.78 -17.28
CA ILE A 342 7.58 -30.88 -15.82
C ILE A 342 8.39 -32.14 -15.55
N GLU A 343 9.56 -31.97 -14.90
CA GLU A 343 10.51 -33.06 -14.65
C GLU A 343 10.84 -33.83 -15.94
N GLY A 344 11.10 -33.10 -17.03
CA GLY A 344 11.40 -33.64 -18.34
C GLY A 344 10.21 -34.26 -19.11
N ARG A 345 9.03 -34.32 -18.52
CA ARG A 345 7.84 -34.90 -19.15
C ARG A 345 6.93 -33.83 -19.72
N ARG A 346 6.55 -33.96 -21.00
CA ARG A 346 5.58 -33.06 -21.62
C ARG A 346 4.27 -33.09 -20.83
N SER A 347 3.76 -31.91 -20.50
CA SER A 347 2.60 -31.74 -19.65
C SER A 347 1.62 -30.75 -20.28
N ASP A 348 0.34 -31.13 -20.30
CA ASP A 348 -0.74 -30.25 -20.74
C ASP A 348 -1.35 -29.57 -19.48
N ILE A 349 -1.32 -28.26 -19.43
CA ILE A 349 -1.84 -27.44 -18.32
C ILE A 349 -2.90 -26.51 -18.90
N ARG A 350 -4.17 -26.88 -18.77
CA ARG A 350 -5.31 -26.10 -19.26
C ARG A 350 -6.14 -25.49 -18.14
N THR A 351 -6.03 -26.02 -16.95
CA THR A 351 -6.80 -25.61 -15.78
C THR A 351 -5.91 -25.52 -14.54
N PRO A 352 -6.31 -24.74 -13.52
CA PRO A 352 -5.61 -24.73 -12.23
C PRO A 352 -5.49 -26.11 -11.59
N ARG A 353 -6.46 -27.00 -11.81
CA ARG A 353 -6.40 -28.38 -11.32
C ARG A 353 -5.27 -29.18 -11.96
N ASP A 354 -5.00 -28.95 -13.25
CA ASP A 354 -3.90 -29.60 -13.93
C ASP A 354 -2.56 -29.14 -13.37
N ALA A 355 -2.39 -27.82 -13.16
CA ALA A 355 -1.22 -27.23 -12.52
C ALA A 355 -1.00 -27.79 -11.10
N MET A 356 -2.05 -27.78 -10.26
CA MET A 356 -2.00 -28.31 -8.91
C MET A 356 -1.61 -29.79 -8.84
N ARG A 357 -2.15 -30.63 -9.75
CA ARG A 357 -1.78 -32.06 -9.84
C ARG A 357 -0.32 -32.28 -10.22
N ARG A 358 0.31 -31.31 -10.88
CA ARG A 358 1.73 -31.32 -11.28
C ARG A 358 2.63 -30.66 -10.25
N GLY A 359 2.11 -30.32 -9.06
CA GLY A 359 2.87 -29.71 -7.98
C GLY A 359 3.20 -28.23 -8.20
N ILE A 360 2.42 -27.52 -9.02
CA ILE A 360 2.54 -26.07 -9.21
C ILE A 360 1.56 -25.36 -8.29
N GLY A 361 2.04 -24.36 -7.55
CA GLY A 361 1.25 -23.43 -6.74
C GLY A 361 1.36 -22.01 -7.27
N LEU A 362 0.33 -21.18 -7.07
CA LEU A 362 0.29 -19.77 -7.46
C LEU A 362 -0.13 -18.88 -6.28
N VAL A 363 0.74 -18.00 -5.87
CA VAL A 363 0.43 -16.84 -5.01
C VAL A 363 0.12 -15.68 -5.95
N PRO A 364 -1.14 -15.20 -6.01
CA PRO A 364 -1.54 -14.18 -6.97
C PRO A 364 -1.20 -12.77 -6.47
N GLU A 365 -1.17 -11.80 -7.41
CA GLU A 365 -0.91 -10.38 -7.16
C GLU A 365 -1.89 -9.75 -6.15
N ASP A 366 -3.19 -10.00 -6.33
CA ASP A 366 -4.21 -9.52 -5.39
C ASP A 366 -4.69 -10.66 -4.48
N ARG A 367 -4.11 -10.70 -3.28
CA ARG A 367 -4.49 -11.70 -2.27
C ARG A 367 -5.95 -11.60 -1.81
N LYS A 368 -6.55 -10.39 -1.83
CA LYS A 368 -7.91 -10.17 -1.32
C LYS A 368 -8.98 -10.63 -2.31
N VAL A 369 -8.73 -10.42 -3.59
CA VAL A 369 -9.69 -10.74 -4.66
C VAL A 369 -9.44 -12.14 -5.23
N GLN A 370 -8.18 -12.57 -5.35
CA GLN A 370 -7.79 -13.79 -6.04
C GLN A 370 -7.20 -14.85 -5.10
N GLY A 371 -6.62 -14.43 -3.98
CA GLY A 371 -5.88 -15.31 -3.08
C GLY A 371 -6.70 -15.87 -1.94
N LEU A 372 -7.64 -15.13 -1.37
CA LEU A 372 -8.36 -15.48 -0.16
C LEU A 372 -9.88 -15.38 -0.33
N VAL A 373 -10.60 -16.21 0.39
CA VAL A 373 -12.03 -16.04 0.63
C VAL A 373 -12.17 -15.30 1.97
N LEU A 374 -12.29 -13.97 1.91
CA LEU A 374 -12.18 -13.09 3.09
C LEU A 374 -13.19 -13.37 4.20
N GLY A 375 -14.37 -13.94 3.87
CA GLY A 375 -15.41 -14.32 4.82
C GLY A 375 -15.19 -15.68 5.49
N MET A 376 -14.19 -16.45 5.05
CA MET A 376 -13.83 -17.75 5.65
C MET A 376 -12.74 -17.58 6.71
N THR A 377 -12.59 -18.59 7.56
CA THR A 377 -11.50 -18.64 8.54
C THR A 377 -10.14 -18.79 7.87
N ALA A 378 -9.08 -18.48 8.60
CA ALA A 378 -7.73 -18.67 8.10
C ALA A 378 -7.40 -20.16 7.91
N ALA A 379 -7.93 -21.05 8.75
CA ALA A 379 -7.81 -22.50 8.61
C ALA A 379 -8.42 -23.01 7.30
N GLU A 380 -9.66 -22.64 7.02
CA GLU A 380 -10.35 -23.01 5.79
C GLU A 380 -9.63 -22.48 4.54
N ASN A 381 -9.14 -21.23 4.60
CA ASN A 381 -8.34 -20.67 3.52
C ASN A 381 -7.02 -21.41 3.30
N LEU A 382 -6.36 -21.83 4.37
CA LEU A 382 -5.10 -22.58 4.30
C LEU A 382 -5.31 -23.94 3.65
N THR A 383 -6.37 -24.66 4.02
CA THR A 383 -6.60 -26.04 3.57
C THR A 383 -7.36 -26.12 2.24
N LEU A 384 -7.86 -25.00 1.70
CA LEU A 384 -8.72 -24.96 0.52
C LEU A 384 -8.15 -25.71 -0.69
N ALA A 385 -6.84 -25.61 -0.94
CA ALA A 385 -6.19 -26.29 -2.07
C ALA A 385 -5.93 -27.79 -1.82
N SER A 386 -5.95 -28.24 -0.57
CA SER A 386 -5.69 -29.62 -0.14
C SER A 386 -6.91 -30.35 0.42
N VAL A 387 -8.10 -29.74 0.35
CA VAL A 387 -9.36 -30.34 0.85
C VAL A 387 -9.59 -31.74 0.31
N GLY A 388 -9.26 -31.97 -0.99
CA GLY A 388 -9.40 -33.30 -1.60
C GLY A 388 -8.47 -34.36 -0.99
N ASP A 389 -7.32 -33.94 -0.48
CA ASP A 389 -6.32 -34.83 0.11
C ASP A 389 -6.61 -35.06 1.62
N LEU A 390 -7.33 -34.12 2.26
CA LEU A 390 -7.77 -34.19 3.65
C LEU A 390 -9.14 -34.87 3.83
N GLY A 391 -9.79 -35.25 2.72
CA GLY A 391 -11.12 -35.84 2.71
C GLY A 391 -11.10 -37.34 2.49
N ARG A 392 -12.03 -38.04 3.15
CA ARG A 392 -12.30 -39.45 2.89
C ARG A 392 -13.80 -39.63 2.73
N SER A 393 -14.18 -40.29 1.60
CA SER A 393 -15.61 -40.58 1.30
C SER A 393 -16.52 -39.34 1.29
N GLY A 394 -15.99 -38.17 0.87
CA GLY A 394 -16.76 -36.92 0.81
C GLY A 394 -16.81 -36.12 2.10
N PHE A 395 -16.19 -36.58 3.18
CA PHE A 395 -16.10 -35.89 4.45
C PHE A 395 -14.66 -35.45 4.73
N ILE A 396 -14.50 -34.26 5.31
CA ILE A 396 -13.18 -33.72 5.71
C ILE A 396 -12.79 -34.37 7.05
N ASP A 397 -11.59 -34.94 7.11
CA ASP A 397 -10.97 -35.36 8.38
C ASP A 397 -10.52 -34.11 9.15
N ARG A 398 -11.34 -33.71 10.10
CA ARG A 398 -11.12 -32.51 10.90
C ARG A 398 -9.86 -32.57 11.75
N GLU A 399 -9.43 -33.76 12.14
CA GLU A 399 -8.22 -33.92 12.92
C GLU A 399 -6.97 -33.81 12.04
N ALA A 400 -6.99 -34.38 10.84
CA ALA A 400 -5.94 -34.18 9.86
C ALA A 400 -5.84 -32.71 9.43
N GLU A 401 -6.98 -32.06 9.17
CA GLU A 401 -7.03 -30.62 8.88
C GLU A 401 -6.39 -29.81 10.00
N ARG A 402 -6.77 -30.03 11.26
CA ARG A 402 -6.23 -29.33 12.42
C ARG A 402 -4.71 -29.48 12.52
N ARG A 403 -4.18 -30.68 12.36
CA ARG A 403 -2.73 -30.92 12.38
C ARG A 403 -1.98 -30.13 11.30
N VAL A 404 -2.53 -30.08 10.08
CA VAL A 404 -1.93 -29.30 8.98
C VAL A 404 -1.96 -27.81 9.29
N VAL A 405 -3.08 -27.31 9.75
CA VAL A 405 -3.26 -25.89 10.11
C VAL A 405 -2.29 -25.47 11.22
N GLU A 406 -2.25 -26.21 12.34
CA GLU A 406 -1.35 -25.92 13.46
C GLU A 406 0.13 -25.91 13.03
N ARG A 407 0.53 -26.90 12.22
CA ARG A 407 1.89 -27.00 11.67
C ARG A 407 2.31 -25.73 10.91
N TYR A 408 1.46 -25.26 9.97
CA TYR A 408 1.84 -24.13 9.11
C TYR A 408 1.59 -22.77 9.77
N PHE A 409 0.60 -22.63 10.64
CA PHE A 409 0.42 -21.44 11.47
C PHE A 409 1.63 -21.18 12.35
N HIS A 410 2.16 -22.24 12.99
CA HIS A 410 3.36 -22.15 13.81
C HIS A 410 4.61 -21.88 12.93
N ALA A 411 4.82 -22.66 11.87
CA ALA A 411 5.99 -22.55 11.01
C ALA A 411 6.16 -21.17 10.36
N LEU A 412 5.02 -20.51 10.05
CA LEU A 412 5.01 -19.17 9.45
C LEU A 412 4.76 -18.05 10.46
N SER A 413 4.66 -18.37 11.74
CA SER A 413 4.39 -17.40 12.82
C SER A 413 3.22 -16.48 12.47
N VAL A 414 2.09 -17.04 12.02
CA VAL A 414 0.89 -16.27 11.66
C VAL A 414 0.28 -15.62 12.91
N ARG A 415 -0.09 -14.35 12.80
CA ARG A 415 -0.71 -13.58 13.90
C ARG A 415 -2.03 -12.94 13.47
N PRO A 416 -3.09 -12.97 14.28
CA PRO A 416 -3.17 -13.63 15.60
C PRO A 416 -3.05 -15.17 15.47
N ALA A 417 -2.58 -15.84 16.52
CA ALA A 417 -2.37 -17.29 16.55
C ALA A 417 -3.69 -18.09 16.69
N ASP A 418 -4.77 -17.55 16.17
CA ASP A 418 -6.10 -18.17 16.12
C ASP A 418 -6.46 -18.47 14.66
N PRO A 419 -6.30 -19.73 14.20
CA PRO A 419 -6.58 -20.10 12.81
C PRO A 419 -8.08 -20.12 12.47
N TYR A 420 -8.95 -20.14 13.44
CA TYR A 420 -10.41 -20.17 13.22
C TYR A 420 -11.02 -18.78 13.14
N ARG A 421 -10.23 -17.74 13.29
CA ARG A 421 -10.65 -16.35 13.08
C ARG A 421 -10.80 -16.07 11.57
N ILE A 422 -11.78 -15.21 11.23
CA ILE A 422 -12.04 -14.76 9.85
C ILE A 422 -10.80 -14.06 9.27
N VAL A 423 -10.30 -14.56 8.13
CA VAL A 423 -9.03 -14.10 7.52
C VAL A 423 -9.08 -12.64 7.08
N GLY A 424 -10.25 -12.12 6.76
CA GLY A 424 -10.44 -10.71 6.43
C GLY A 424 -10.03 -9.74 7.53
N THR A 425 -9.96 -10.20 8.80
CA THR A 425 -9.54 -9.39 9.96
C THR A 425 -8.04 -9.40 10.23
N PHE A 426 -7.25 -10.18 9.47
CA PHE A 426 -5.80 -10.27 9.63
C PHE A 426 -5.11 -9.09 8.93
N SER A 427 -3.91 -8.72 9.39
CA SER A 427 -3.05 -7.77 8.69
C SER A 427 -2.63 -8.31 7.32
N GLY A 428 -2.25 -7.42 6.39
CA GLY A 428 -1.84 -7.80 5.04
C GLY A 428 -0.72 -8.84 5.01
N GLY A 429 0.29 -8.69 5.84
CA GLY A 429 1.39 -9.66 5.95
C GLY A 429 0.93 -11.02 6.44
N ASN A 430 0.01 -11.08 7.43
CA ASN A 430 -0.52 -12.36 7.90
C ASN A 430 -1.49 -13.00 6.91
N GLN A 431 -2.27 -12.21 6.16
CA GLN A 431 -3.05 -12.71 5.03
C GLN A 431 -2.15 -13.36 3.97
N GLN A 432 -1.02 -12.72 3.63
CA GLN A 432 -0.05 -13.26 2.68
C GLN A 432 0.57 -14.59 3.16
N LYS A 433 0.89 -14.67 4.45
CA LYS A 433 1.36 -15.92 5.07
C LYS A 433 0.33 -17.05 4.97
N VAL A 434 -0.96 -16.76 5.10
CA VAL A 434 -2.04 -17.77 4.92
C VAL A 434 -2.10 -18.24 3.47
N VAL A 435 -1.95 -17.34 2.47
CA VAL A 435 -1.89 -17.73 1.05
C VAL A 435 -0.67 -18.61 0.79
N LEU A 436 0.51 -18.27 1.31
CA LEU A 436 1.72 -19.09 1.19
C LEU A 436 1.55 -20.45 1.88
N ALA A 437 0.97 -20.46 3.10
CA ALA A 437 0.70 -21.67 3.87
C ALA A 437 -0.15 -22.67 3.10
N ARG A 438 -1.12 -22.22 2.30
CA ARG A 438 -1.97 -23.04 1.43
C ARG A 438 -1.15 -23.90 0.49
N TRP A 439 -0.16 -23.30 -0.17
CA TRP A 439 0.68 -24.01 -1.15
C TRP A 439 1.75 -24.87 -0.49
N LEU A 440 2.22 -24.45 0.68
CA LEU A 440 3.12 -25.29 1.50
C LEU A 440 2.41 -26.53 2.03
N ALA A 441 1.15 -26.40 2.46
CA ALA A 441 0.34 -27.53 2.90
C ALA A 441 0.08 -28.55 1.78
N ARG A 442 0.16 -28.11 0.53
CA ARG A 442 0.06 -28.97 -0.65
C ARG A 442 1.41 -29.51 -1.14
N GLU A 443 2.51 -29.14 -0.48
CA GLU A 443 3.87 -29.58 -0.81
C GLU A 443 4.25 -29.32 -2.28
N CYS A 444 3.92 -28.12 -2.79
CA CYS A 444 4.24 -27.72 -4.15
C CYS A 444 5.74 -27.72 -4.39
N ARG A 445 6.18 -28.32 -5.50
CA ARG A 445 7.58 -28.34 -5.95
C ARG A 445 7.95 -27.08 -6.75
N ILE A 446 6.96 -26.49 -7.42
CA ILE A 446 7.09 -25.26 -8.19
C ILE A 446 6.12 -24.25 -7.58
N LEU A 447 6.64 -23.09 -7.14
CA LEU A 447 5.84 -22.03 -6.57
C LEU A 447 5.97 -20.75 -7.41
N ILE A 448 4.89 -20.32 -7.99
CA ILE A 448 4.79 -19.04 -8.69
C ILE A 448 4.33 -18.00 -7.68
N VAL A 449 5.06 -16.91 -7.57
CA VAL A 449 4.80 -15.84 -6.59
C VAL A 449 4.71 -14.51 -7.34
N ASP A 450 3.50 -14.00 -7.47
CA ASP A 450 3.22 -12.76 -8.20
C ASP A 450 3.01 -11.61 -7.20
N GLU A 451 3.91 -10.62 -7.23
CA GLU A 451 3.93 -9.45 -6.34
C GLU A 451 3.75 -9.81 -4.84
N PRO A 452 4.61 -10.68 -4.26
CA PRO A 452 4.38 -11.28 -2.94
C PRO A 452 4.29 -10.27 -1.80
N THR A 453 4.88 -9.10 -1.97
CA THR A 453 4.97 -8.08 -0.91
C THR A 453 4.11 -6.85 -1.17
N ARG A 454 3.26 -6.90 -2.20
CA ARG A 454 2.37 -5.79 -2.54
C ARG A 454 1.37 -5.51 -1.42
N GLY A 455 1.37 -4.25 -0.95
CA GLY A 455 0.43 -3.78 0.08
C GLY A 455 0.60 -4.44 1.44
N ILE A 456 1.83 -4.82 1.79
CA ILE A 456 2.22 -5.24 3.13
C ILE A 456 3.30 -4.30 3.68
N ASP A 457 3.44 -4.28 5.00
CA ASP A 457 4.42 -3.43 5.67
C ASP A 457 5.85 -3.96 5.53
N VAL A 458 6.81 -3.10 5.84
CA VAL A 458 8.24 -3.35 5.65
C VAL A 458 8.73 -4.57 6.44
N ALA A 459 8.29 -4.74 7.70
CA ALA A 459 8.71 -5.89 8.51
C ALA A 459 8.12 -7.20 7.95
N ALA A 460 6.84 -7.18 7.55
CA ALA A 460 6.20 -8.34 6.94
C ALA A 460 6.84 -8.70 5.58
N LYS A 461 7.32 -7.71 4.80
CA LYS A 461 8.09 -7.97 3.57
C LYS A 461 9.34 -8.81 3.87
N ALA A 462 10.14 -8.41 4.86
CA ALA A 462 11.34 -9.16 5.25
C ALA A 462 11.03 -10.62 5.64
N GLU A 463 9.92 -10.83 6.37
CA GLU A 463 9.51 -12.18 6.74
C GLU A 463 9.10 -13.03 5.53
N ILE A 464 8.42 -12.43 4.54
CA ILE A 464 8.04 -13.10 3.29
C ILE A 464 9.27 -13.40 2.44
N HIS A 465 10.22 -12.46 2.31
CA HIS A 465 11.49 -12.68 1.63
C HIS A 465 12.28 -13.84 2.22
N ALA A 466 12.42 -13.84 3.55
CA ALA A 466 13.09 -14.93 4.26
C ALA A 466 12.34 -16.28 4.11
N LEU A 467 11.02 -16.25 3.94
CA LEU A 467 10.23 -17.45 3.69
C LEU A 467 10.49 -17.99 2.27
N ILE A 468 10.44 -17.12 1.25
CA ILE A 468 10.71 -17.49 -0.14
C ILE A 468 12.10 -18.09 -0.28
N ASP A 469 13.12 -17.46 0.31
CA ASP A 469 14.50 -17.96 0.32
C ASP A 469 14.62 -19.33 1.02
N ARG A 470 13.96 -19.51 2.16
CA ARG A 470 13.93 -20.82 2.85
C ARG A 470 13.24 -21.91 2.02
N LEU A 471 12.21 -21.57 1.23
CA LEU A 471 11.56 -22.54 0.35
C LEU A 471 12.49 -22.97 -0.78
N ALA A 472 13.12 -22.01 -1.44
CA ALA A 472 14.14 -22.31 -2.45
C ALA A 472 15.28 -23.15 -1.84
N SER A 473 15.77 -22.79 -0.67
CA SER A 473 16.82 -23.54 0.01
C SER A 473 16.46 -25.00 0.34
N ARG A 474 15.18 -25.33 0.37
CA ARG A 474 14.67 -26.70 0.55
C ARG A 474 14.37 -27.44 -0.75
N GLY A 475 14.72 -26.84 -1.89
CA GLY A 475 14.57 -27.45 -3.20
C GLY A 475 13.30 -27.05 -3.95
N THR A 476 12.47 -26.15 -3.41
CA THR A 476 11.33 -25.61 -4.17
C THR A 476 11.86 -24.70 -5.28
N ALA A 477 11.37 -24.89 -6.51
CA ALA A 477 11.62 -23.98 -7.62
C ALA A 477 10.65 -22.79 -7.52
N VAL A 478 11.17 -21.57 -7.49
CA VAL A 478 10.35 -20.36 -7.32
C VAL A 478 10.43 -19.48 -8.56
N LEU A 479 9.27 -19.15 -9.14
CA LEU A 479 9.14 -18.11 -10.16
C LEU A 479 8.64 -16.85 -9.47
N LEU A 480 9.51 -15.84 -9.33
CA LEU A 480 9.22 -14.58 -8.68
C LEU A 480 8.86 -13.51 -9.72
N VAL A 481 7.67 -12.97 -9.64
CA VAL A 481 7.25 -11.77 -10.38
C VAL A 481 7.19 -10.62 -9.40
N SER A 482 7.94 -9.55 -9.65
CA SER A 482 7.89 -8.34 -8.83
C SER A 482 8.09 -7.07 -9.67
N SER A 483 7.40 -6.01 -9.28
CA SER A 483 7.61 -4.65 -9.78
C SER A 483 8.68 -3.90 -8.98
N GLU A 484 9.04 -4.41 -7.80
CA GLU A 484 10.06 -3.83 -6.94
C GLU A 484 11.45 -4.35 -7.35
N MET A 485 12.28 -3.48 -7.95
CA MET A 485 13.64 -3.86 -8.37
C MET A 485 14.52 -4.39 -7.22
N PRO A 486 14.50 -3.80 -6.02
CA PRO A 486 15.28 -4.35 -4.90
C PRO A 486 14.86 -5.79 -4.55
N GLU A 487 13.57 -6.12 -4.65
CA GLU A 487 13.08 -7.49 -4.41
C GLU A 487 13.64 -8.47 -5.46
N LEU A 488 13.53 -8.11 -6.75
CA LEU A 488 14.10 -8.93 -7.83
C LEU A 488 15.60 -9.13 -7.67
N ILE A 489 16.36 -8.04 -7.45
CA ILE A 489 17.82 -8.07 -7.37
C ILE A 489 18.30 -8.91 -6.18
N ASN A 490 17.65 -8.77 -5.03
CA ASN A 490 18.14 -9.40 -3.81
C ASN A 490 17.67 -10.85 -3.59
N LEU A 491 16.51 -11.24 -4.16
CA LEU A 491 16.00 -12.59 -3.99
C LEU A 491 16.33 -13.53 -5.14
N SER A 492 16.44 -13.01 -6.37
CA SER A 492 16.58 -13.90 -7.54
C SER A 492 18.00 -14.47 -7.66
N THR A 493 18.10 -15.73 -8.04
CA THR A 493 19.35 -16.36 -8.49
C THR A 493 19.73 -15.91 -9.89
N ARG A 494 18.74 -15.71 -10.74
CA ARG A 494 18.85 -15.04 -12.06
C ARG A 494 17.54 -14.34 -12.40
N ILE A 495 17.60 -13.38 -13.31
CA ILE A 495 16.44 -12.59 -13.72
C ILE A 495 16.28 -12.68 -15.23
N LEU A 496 15.10 -13.13 -15.66
CA LEU A 496 14.66 -13.09 -17.04
C LEU A 496 13.94 -11.77 -17.29
N VAL A 497 14.45 -10.96 -18.21
CA VAL A 497 13.91 -9.62 -18.48
C VAL A 497 12.97 -9.64 -19.67
N LEU A 498 11.74 -9.18 -19.46
CA LEU A 498 10.67 -9.12 -20.44
C LEU A 498 10.45 -7.68 -20.93
N ARG A 499 10.24 -7.53 -22.22
CA ARG A 499 9.86 -6.27 -22.86
C ARG A 499 8.95 -6.54 -24.06
N GLY A 500 7.76 -5.90 -24.08
CA GLY A 500 6.81 -6.06 -25.17
C GLY A 500 6.43 -7.52 -25.44
N GLY A 501 6.28 -8.32 -24.39
CA GLY A 501 5.90 -9.72 -24.50
C GLY A 501 6.99 -10.67 -25.03
N ARG A 502 8.25 -10.27 -24.97
CA ARG A 502 9.43 -11.07 -25.40
C ARG A 502 10.52 -11.05 -24.34
N VAL A 503 11.30 -12.11 -24.29
CA VAL A 503 12.54 -12.14 -23.52
C VAL A 503 13.57 -11.27 -24.23
N CYS A 504 14.09 -10.25 -23.55
CA CYS A 504 15.11 -9.35 -24.09
C CYS A 504 16.49 -9.54 -23.45
N GLY A 505 16.59 -10.36 -22.41
CA GLY A 505 17.85 -10.69 -21.78
C GLY A 505 17.66 -11.53 -20.53
N GLU A 506 18.74 -12.10 -20.08
CA GLU A 506 18.85 -12.84 -18.82
C GLU A 506 20.07 -12.32 -18.07
N LEU A 507 19.93 -12.09 -16.78
CA LEU A 507 20.99 -11.61 -15.90
C LEU A 507 21.19 -12.61 -14.76
N SER A 508 22.40 -13.08 -14.61
CA SER A 508 22.80 -13.83 -13.40
C SER A 508 22.89 -12.90 -12.20
N ARG A 509 22.86 -13.44 -10.99
CA ARG A 509 22.99 -12.65 -9.76
C ARG A 509 24.28 -11.80 -9.72
N ALA A 510 25.38 -12.33 -10.24
CA ALA A 510 26.64 -11.60 -10.29
C ALA A 510 26.64 -10.43 -11.29
N GLU A 511 25.76 -10.47 -12.28
CA GLU A 511 25.67 -9.46 -13.34
C GLU A 511 24.59 -8.41 -13.11
N VAL A 512 23.64 -8.68 -12.21
CA VAL A 512 22.48 -7.82 -12.02
C VAL A 512 22.87 -6.56 -11.23
N THR A 513 22.63 -5.42 -11.87
CA THR A 513 22.62 -4.10 -11.22
C THR A 513 21.32 -3.41 -11.58
N GLN A 514 20.90 -2.46 -10.77
CA GLN A 514 19.68 -1.69 -11.06
C GLN A 514 19.74 -1.02 -12.43
N GLU A 515 20.89 -0.45 -12.78
CA GLU A 515 21.10 0.21 -14.07
C GLU A 515 21.00 -0.77 -15.24
N ARG A 516 21.65 -1.94 -15.13
CA ARG A 516 21.64 -2.95 -16.19
C ARG A 516 20.24 -3.56 -16.38
N LEU A 517 19.55 -3.79 -15.29
CA LEU A 517 18.16 -4.25 -15.32
C LEU A 517 17.24 -3.23 -15.99
N MET A 518 17.33 -1.95 -15.59
CA MET A 518 16.57 -0.86 -16.22
C MET A 518 16.89 -0.68 -17.70
N THR A 519 18.14 -0.77 -18.08
CA THR A 519 18.58 -0.66 -19.47
C THR A 519 17.92 -1.72 -20.35
N LEU A 520 17.90 -2.97 -19.90
CA LEU A 520 17.22 -4.06 -20.60
C LEU A 520 15.69 -3.86 -20.65
N MET A 521 15.06 -3.47 -19.54
CA MET A 521 13.63 -3.21 -19.47
C MET A 521 13.19 -2.06 -20.39
N ALA A 522 13.99 -0.98 -20.45
CA ALA A 522 13.73 0.18 -21.30
C ALA A 522 14.11 -0.05 -22.77
N GLY A 523 14.98 -1.02 -23.05
CA GLY A 523 15.49 -1.30 -24.39
C GLY A 523 16.51 -0.28 -24.90
N ILE A 524 17.21 0.34 -23.98
CA ILE A 524 18.31 1.23 -24.31
C ILE A 524 19.50 0.36 -24.74
N VAL A 525 19.89 0.45 -26.00
CA VAL A 525 21.11 -0.21 -26.50
C VAL A 525 22.28 0.61 -26.00
N VAL A 526 22.97 0.16 -24.97
CA VAL A 526 24.29 0.70 -24.63
C VAL A 526 25.23 0.23 -25.71
N SER A 527 25.59 1.13 -26.64
CA SER A 527 26.67 0.89 -27.57
C SER A 527 27.91 0.55 -26.75
N ARG A 528 28.44 -0.66 -26.91
CA ARG A 528 29.80 -0.95 -26.42
C ARG A 528 30.74 0.02 -27.15
N GLU A 529 31.13 1.10 -26.51
CA GLU A 529 32.27 1.87 -26.94
C GLU A 529 33.47 0.93 -26.94
N GLY A 530 34.02 0.79 -28.14
CA GLY A 530 35.11 -0.11 -28.41
C GLY A 530 36.35 0.25 -27.60
N ASN A 531 36.90 -0.76 -26.99
CA ASN A 531 38.28 -0.74 -26.54
C ASN A 531 39.16 -0.91 -27.79
N THR A 532 39.69 0.20 -28.29
CA THR A 532 40.87 0.22 -29.20
C THR A 532 42.09 0.50 -28.38
#